data_7000101e35e3dce45e44858b4876269e
#
_entry.id   7000101e35e3dce45e44858b4876269e
#
_cell.length_a   1.000
_cell.length_b   1.000
_cell.length_c   1.000
_cell.angle_alpha   90.00
_cell.angle_beta   90.00
_cell.angle_gamma   90.00
#
_symmetry.space_group_name_H-M   'P 1'
#
loop_
_entity.id
_entity.type
_entity.pdbx_description
1 polymer ?
#
loop_
_entity_poly.entity_id
_entity_poly.type
_entity_poly.pdbx_seq_one_letter_code
_entity_poly.pdbx_strand_id
1 'polypeptide(L)'
;MALRVRGGGMHENASKTSAVWALLCRYSSTLGLILLPAMLLVGFWLGGEAGLLALAAAATVGFALSVWRKHMMVQPDDGGAAEELASEAWFVANLDRLLADGVTHGRTTVCFVLMFDDLTVLADRNGRLALDRVIRRTGERLGRALREGDVVAMLPGNGFAVSLAPARRFDLESAVQMAARLLAAVNAPLVIDDLTVHPSLSGGFCLADRAPALLGASLLHAAWAAADEALRHGPAALRAFQPELARRRADRAELRAGLAAALDEGHIRPWFQPQVSTDTGEITGFEALARWQHPERGIIPPSEFLPLAEDTGLSERLGEVILYGALSALNRWDKAGHSIARVSVNFSGAELRNPRLPDRLHWELDRFALSPDRLTVEVLETVAARSDDDVIVANLARIAELGCGIDLDDFGTGQASIVNIRRFAIRRIKVDRCFVTRCDTDPDQKRMVAAILSLCEHLGLETVAEGVETPGEHVTVAQLGCGHVQGFGIARPMAIEDTFGWIARHERARQHATPFG
;
A
#
# COMPACT_ATOMS: atom_id res chain seq x y z
N MET A 1 32.38 -18.36 67.37
CA MET A 1 32.92 -19.69 67.22
C MET A 1 32.13 -20.42 66.15
N ALA A 2 32.62 -20.43 65.06
CA ALA A 2 32.76 -21.11 63.79
C ALA A 2 31.94 -22.39 63.64
N LEU A 3 31.37 -22.55 62.48
CA LEU A 3 31.77 -23.63 61.56
C LEU A 3 31.13 -23.41 60.17
N ARG A 4 32.05 -23.16 59.25
CA ARG A 4 31.81 -23.14 57.80
C ARG A 4 31.78 -24.59 57.29
N VAL A 5 30.69 -25.04 56.62
CA VAL A 5 30.73 -26.29 55.86
C VAL A 5 30.67 -25.95 54.39
N ARG A 6 31.73 -26.34 53.69
CA ARG A 6 31.88 -26.34 52.24
C ARG A 6 30.93 -27.38 51.62
N GLY A 7 30.10 -26.96 50.71
CA GLY A 7 29.34 -27.80 49.78
C GLY A 7 29.64 -27.36 48.33
N GLY A 8 30.82 -27.67 47.84
CA GLY A 8 31.16 -27.53 46.45
C GLY A 8 31.28 -28.91 45.82
N GLY A 9 30.60 -29.17 44.72
CA GLY A 9 30.92 -30.35 43.90
C GLY A 9 29.79 -31.09 43.19
N MET A 10 28.52 -30.68 43.32
CA MET A 10 27.42 -31.40 42.66
C MET A 10 26.68 -30.67 41.53
N HIS A 11 26.93 -29.39 41.32
CA HIS A 11 26.25 -28.63 40.21
C HIS A 11 26.99 -28.62 38.86
N GLU A 12 28.27 -28.98 38.82
CA GLU A 12 29.08 -28.93 37.60
C GLU A 12 28.93 -30.18 36.71
N ASN A 13 28.51 -31.31 37.26
CA ASN A 13 28.30 -32.53 36.45
C ASN A 13 26.89 -32.63 35.85
N ALA A 14 25.89 -31.94 36.37
CA ALA A 14 24.53 -31.92 35.82
C ALA A 14 24.44 -31.08 34.54
N SER A 15 25.28 -30.02 34.41
CA SER A 15 25.30 -29.16 33.23
C SER A 15 25.97 -29.81 32.00
N LYS A 16 27.01 -30.64 32.24
CA LYS A 16 27.71 -31.33 31.15
C LYS A 16 26.94 -32.53 30.60
N THR A 17 26.18 -33.22 31.44
CA THR A 17 25.32 -34.32 30.99
C THR A 17 24.09 -33.81 30.21
N SER A 18 23.51 -32.66 30.58
CA SER A 18 22.39 -32.07 29.81
C SER A 18 22.81 -31.56 28.43
N ALA A 19 24.01 -31.00 28.30
CA ALA A 19 24.55 -30.53 27.02
C ALA A 19 24.85 -31.69 26.07
N VAL A 20 25.38 -32.80 26.55
CA VAL A 20 25.64 -34.01 25.76
C VAL A 20 24.33 -34.68 25.34
N TRP A 21 23.31 -34.72 26.21
CA TRP A 21 21.98 -35.21 25.85
C TRP A 21 21.27 -34.32 24.82
N ALA A 22 21.39 -33.03 24.93
CA ALA A 22 20.83 -32.09 23.94
C ALA A 22 21.51 -32.23 22.55
N LEU A 23 22.83 -32.44 22.52
CA LEU A 23 23.57 -32.70 21.28
C LEU A 23 23.19 -34.05 20.67
N LEU A 24 23.06 -35.10 21.45
CA LEU A 24 22.60 -36.43 20.99
C LEU A 24 21.16 -36.39 20.46
N CYS A 25 20.25 -35.66 21.11
CA CYS A 25 18.89 -35.47 20.60
C CYS A 25 18.82 -34.63 19.31
N ARG A 26 19.71 -33.67 19.16
CA ARG A 26 19.75 -32.80 17.95
C ARG A 26 20.30 -33.52 16.70
N TYR A 27 21.18 -34.51 16.88
CA TYR A 27 21.74 -35.33 15.80
C TYR A 27 21.05 -36.68 15.62
N SER A 28 20.16 -37.09 16.54
CA SER A 28 19.52 -38.43 16.51
C SER A 28 18.63 -38.64 15.29
N SER A 29 18.01 -37.60 14.74
CA SER A 29 17.18 -37.69 13.54
C SER A 29 17.98 -37.82 12.24
N THR A 30 19.13 -37.15 12.14
CA THR A 30 20.03 -37.24 10.99
C THR A 30 20.92 -38.51 11.03
N LEU A 31 21.39 -38.88 12.21
CA LEU A 31 22.12 -40.15 12.37
C LEU A 31 21.20 -41.37 12.17
N GLY A 32 19.97 -41.33 12.60
CA GLY A 32 18.96 -42.36 12.34
C GLY A 32 18.69 -42.59 10.85
N LEU A 33 18.58 -41.51 10.06
CA LEU A 33 18.41 -41.58 8.61
C LEU A 33 19.65 -42.12 7.87
N ILE A 34 20.85 -41.78 8.34
CA ILE A 34 22.13 -42.25 7.74
C ILE A 34 22.36 -43.73 8.07
N LEU A 35 21.96 -44.22 9.25
CA LEU A 35 22.10 -45.59 9.68
C LEU A 35 20.95 -46.51 9.26
N LEU A 36 19.85 -46.00 8.76
CA LEU A 36 18.65 -46.75 8.35
C LEU A 36 18.97 -47.85 7.30
N PRO A 37 19.74 -47.60 6.23
CA PRO A 37 20.09 -48.64 5.26
C PRO A 37 20.90 -49.78 5.89
N ALA A 38 21.82 -49.47 6.79
CA ALA A 38 22.64 -50.47 7.48
C ALA A 38 21.79 -51.32 8.43
N MET A 39 20.86 -50.72 9.17
CA MET A 39 19.93 -51.43 10.04
C MET A 39 18.96 -52.34 9.28
N LEU A 40 18.48 -51.91 8.11
CA LEU A 40 17.64 -52.74 7.24
C LEU A 40 18.41 -53.95 6.68
N LEU A 41 19.68 -53.77 6.32
CA LEU A 41 20.56 -54.85 5.88
C LEU A 41 20.83 -55.89 7.01
N VAL A 42 21.07 -55.42 8.23
CA VAL A 42 21.25 -56.29 9.40
C VAL A 42 19.94 -57.03 9.73
N GLY A 43 18.79 -56.36 9.62
CA GLY A 43 17.49 -57.00 9.82
C GLY A 43 17.18 -58.09 8.81
N PHE A 44 17.54 -57.87 7.56
CA PHE A 44 17.42 -58.88 6.50
C PHE A 44 18.33 -60.08 6.75
N TRP A 45 19.56 -59.85 7.22
CA TRP A 45 20.54 -60.90 7.46
C TRP A 45 20.19 -61.79 8.69
N LEU A 46 19.54 -61.21 9.70
CA LEU A 46 19.16 -61.93 10.94
C LEU A 46 17.76 -62.59 10.86
N GLY A 47 16.83 -62.06 10.08
CA GLY A 47 15.42 -62.50 10.07
C GLY A 47 14.80 -62.66 8.70
N GLY A 48 15.59 -62.61 7.62
CA GLY A 48 15.08 -62.67 6.26
C GLY A 48 14.07 -61.58 5.90
N GLU A 49 13.14 -61.86 5.02
CA GLU A 49 12.11 -60.90 4.61
C GLU A 49 11.20 -60.41 5.76
N ALA A 50 10.92 -61.29 6.74
CA ALA A 50 10.12 -60.94 7.89
C ALA A 50 10.84 -59.92 8.84
N GLY A 51 12.17 -60.07 8.97
CA GLY A 51 12.97 -59.13 9.76
C GLY A 51 13.09 -57.76 9.12
N LEU A 52 13.15 -57.72 7.77
CA LEU A 52 13.18 -56.47 7.02
C LEU A 52 11.83 -55.69 7.12
N LEU A 53 10.70 -56.40 7.00
CA LEU A 53 9.37 -55.84 7.12
C LEU A 53 9.09 -55.32 8.54
N ALA A 54 9.53 -56.06 9.57
CA ALA A 54 9.35 -55.62 10.96
C ALA A 54 10.17 -54.36 11.28
N LEU A 55 11.41 -54.27 10.81
CA LEU A 55 12.24 -53.08 11.00
C LEU A 55 11.78 -51.89 10.19
N ALA A 56 11.27 -52.08 8.97
CA ALA A 56 10.67 -51.01 8.16
C ALA A 56 9.39 -50.47 8.83
N ALA A 57 8.53 -51.34 9.35
CA ALA A 57 7.33 -50.94 10.09
C ALA A 57 7.69 -50.20 11.39
N ALA A 58 8.68 -50.65 12.13
CA ALA A 58 9.13 -49.97 13.35
C ALA A 58 9.75 -48.59 13.04
N ALA A 59 10.49 -48.46 11.97
CA ALA A 59 11.07 -47.19 11.55
C ALA A 59 9.99 -46.19 11.08
N THR A 60 8.97 -46.62 10.36
CA THR A 60 7.85 -45.78 9.95
C THR A 60 6.99 -45.33 11.12
N VAL A 61 6.69 -46.22 12.07
CA VAL A 61 5.96 -45.86 13.30
C VAL A 61 6.80 -44.92 14.17
N GLY A 62 8.10 -45.17 14.32
CA GLY A 62 9.04 -44.29 15.05
C GLY A 62 9.13 -42.89 14.41
N PHE A 63 9.15 -42.80 13.09
CA PHE A 63 9.13 -41.53 12.38
C PHE A 63 7.78 -40.82 12.54
N ALA A 64 6.65 -41.51 12.38
CA ALA A 64 5.32 -40.96 12.59
C ALA A 64 5.12 -40.46 14.02
N LEU A 65 5.59 -41.21 15.03
CA LEU A 65 5.58 -40.81 16.42
C LEU A 65 6.50 -39.61 16.70
N SER A 66 7.64 -39.51 16.04
CA SER A 66 8.55 -38.36 16.16
C SER A 66 7.97 -37.09 15.56
N VAL A 67 7.29 -37.21 14.40
CA VAL A 67 6.58 -36.11 13.76
C VAL A 67 5.36 -35.70 14.60
N TRP A 68 4.58 -36.67 15.08
CA TRP A 68 3.42 -36.43 15.96
C TRP A 68 3.85 -35.79 17.29
N ARG A 69 4.96 -36.27 17.90
CA ARG A 69 5.56 -35.71 19.12
C ARG A 69 6.09 -34.28 18.88
N LYS A 70 6.67 -34.00 17.72
CA LYS A 70 7.07 -32.63 17.32
C LYS A 70 5.87 -31.68 17.17
N HIS A 71 4.72 -32.19 16.72
CA HIS A 71 3.48 -31.41 16.59
C HIS A 71 2.74 -31.24 17.93
N MET A 72 2.85 -32.22 18.84
CA MET A 72 2.18 -32.17 20.16
C MET A 72 3.03 -31.56 21.28
N MET A 73 4.36 -31.50 21.14
CA MET A 73 5.27 -30.88 22.12
C MET A 73 5.89 -29.63 21.55
N VAL A 74 5.07 -28.63 21.16
CA VAL A 74 5.44 -27.23 21.30
C VAL A 74 5.04 -26.84 22.72
N GLN A 75 5.80 -27.34 23.71
CA GLN A 75 5.92 -26.67 24.99
C GLN A 75 7.05 -25.65 24.85
N PRO A 76 6.91 -24.43 25.39
CA PRO A 76 7.98 -23.46 25.38
C PRO A 76 9.19 -24.01 26.14
N ASP A 77 10.31 -24.11 25.44
CA ASP A 77 11.61 -24.39 26.07
C ASP A 77 11.99 -23.20 26.96
N ASP A 78 11.99 -23.42 28.25
CA ASP A 78 12.58 -22.53 29.27
C ASP A 78 14.10 -22.50 29.07
N GLY A 79 14.56 -21.60 28.23
CA GLY A 79 16.00 -21.49 27.97
C GLY A 79 16.38 -20.27 27.11
N GLY A 80 16.36 -19.05 27.69
CA GLY A 80 17.03 -17.87 27.18
C GLY A 80 16.20 -17.00 26.24
N ALA A 81 15.40 -16.13 26.80
CA ALA A 81 14.95 -14.81 26.31
C ALA A 81 14.99 -14.51 24.81
N ALA A 82 14.18 -15.22 24.04
CA ALA A 82 13.47 -14.70 22.88
C ALA A 82 12.03 -15.15 23.08
N GLU A 83 11.22 -14.35 23.76
CA GLU A 83 9.77 -14.55 23.83
C GLU A 83 9.26 -14.65 22.39
N GLU A 84 8.90 -15.87 21.96
CA GLU A 84 8.14 -16.06 20.73
C GLU A 84 6.84 -15.28 20.89
N LEU A 85 6.67 -14.26 20.05
CA LEU A 85 5.46 -13.44 20.06
C LEU A 85 4.24 -14.36 19.91
N ALA A 86 3.20 -14.12 20.71
CA ALA A 86 1.98 -14.91 20.72
C ALA A 86 1.34 -14.98 19.31
N SER A 87 0.71 -16.10 18.98
CA SER A 87 -0.08 -16.22 17.76
C SER A 87 -1.37 -15.41 17.86
N GLU A 88 -1.93 -14.99 16.74
CA GLU A 88 -3.21 -14.27 16.68
C GLU A 88 -4.33 -15.02 17.41
N ALA A 89 -4.46 -16.33 17.19
CA ALA A 89 -5.50 -17.14 17.82
C ALA A 89 -5.36 -17.16 19.36
N TRP A 90 -4.14 -17.28 19.85
CA TRP A 90 -3.87 -17.20 21.29
C TRP A 90 -4.16 -15.79 21.84
N PHE A 91 -3.81 -14.75 21.08
CA PHE A 91 -4.06 -13.36 21.46
C PHE A 91 -5.55 -13.06 21.57
N VAL A 92 -6.37 -13.54 20.61
CA VAL A 92 -7.83 -13.41 20.66
C VAL A 92 -8.41 -14.11 21.89
N ALA A 93 -7.98 -15.35 22.17
CA ALA A 93 -8.42 -16.07 23.36
C ALA A 93 -8.01 -15.35 24.68
N ASN A 94 -6.83 -14.72 24.69
CA ASN A 94 -6.41 -13.88 25.81
C ASN A 94 -7.28 -12.63 25.96
N LEU A 95 -7.64 -11.95 24.86
CA LEU A 95 -8.56 -10.81 24.88
C LEU A 95 -9.93 -11.22 25.45
N ASP A 96 -10.48 -12.38 25.03
CA ASP A 96 -11.75 -12.90 25.57
C ASP A 96 -11.68 -13.07 27.09
N ARG A 97 -10.57 -13.62 27.59
CA ARG A 97 -10.33 -13.77 29.04
C ARG A 97 -10.25 -12.40 29.75
N LEU A 98 -9.51 -11.43 29.18
CA LEU A 98 -9.37 -10.09 29.76
C LEU A 98 -10.71 -9.33 29.78
N LEU A 99 -11.54 -9.51 28.74
CA LEU A 99 -12.88 -8.93 28.68
C LEU A 99 -13.80 -9.54 29.74
N ALA A 100 -13.78 -10.87 29.91
CA ALA A 100 -14.57 -11.56 30.94
C ALA A 100 -14.15 -11.14 32.36
N ASP A 101 -12.84 -11.03 32.63
CA ASP A 101 -12.31 -10.53 33.90
C ASP A 101 -12.73 -9.07 34.13
N GLY A 102 -12.68 -8.26 33.07
CA GLY A 102 -13.09 -6.86 33.09
C GLY A 102 -14.54 -6.68 33.52
N VAL A 103 -15.46 -7.46 32.95
CA VAL A 103 -16.90 -7.45 33.31
C VAL A 103 -17.08 -7.84 34.80
N THR A 104 -16.38 -8.87 35.24
CA THR A 104 -16.53 -9.41 36.63
C THR A 104 -16.03 -8.41 37.68
N HIS A 105 -14.95 -7.69 37.40
CA HIS A 105 -14.27 -6.84 38.38
C HIS A 105 -14.41 -5.33 38.13
N GLY A 106 -15.27 -4.92 37.18
CA GLY A 106 -15.44 -3.50 36.81
C GLY A 106 -14.17 -2.85 36.27
N ARG A 107 -13.40 -3.61 35.49
CA ARG A 107 -12.16 -3.18 34.83
C ARG A 107 -12.35 -3.13 33.32
N THR A 108 -11.54 -2.33 32.65
CA THR A 108 -11.55 -2.23 31.19
C THR A 108 -10.16 -2.47 30.64
N THR A 109 -10.08 -2.91 29.38
CA THR A 109 -8.83 -3.11 28.64
C THR A 109 -8.86 -2.35 27.33
N VAL A 110 -7.74 -2.30 26.63
CA VAL A 110 -7.57 -1.71 25.31
C VAL A 110 -6.73 -2.63 24.45
N CYS A 111 -7.09 -2.71 23.17
CA CYS A 111 -6.29 -3.37 22.15
C CYS A 111 -5.70 -2.33 21.20
N PHE A 112 -4.38 -2.43 20.95
CA PHE A 112 -3.65 -1.66 19.94
C PHE A 112 -3.25 -2.60 18.81
N VAL A 113 -3.26 -2.06 17.58
CA VAL A 113 -2.65 -2.68 16.40
C VAL A 113 -1.66 -1.70 15.83
N LEU A 114 -0.43 -2.16 15.60
CA LEU A 114 0.67 -1.38 15.04
C LEU A 114 1.10 -2.04 13.74
N MET A 115 1.16 -1.29 12.65
CA MET A 115 1.50 -1.78 11.32
C MET A 115 2.63 -0.95 10.73
N PHE A 116 3.55 -1.59 10.02
CA PHE A 116 4.61 -0.88 9.30
C PHE A 116 4.02 -0.04 8.18
N ASP A 117 4.49 1.19 8.04
CA ASP A 117 4.01 2.11 7.01
C ASP A 117 4.47 1.68 5.61
N ASP A 118 5.68 1.16 5.46
CA ASP A 118 6.21 0.70 4.17
C ASP A 118 7.21 -0.45 4.34
N LEU A 119 6.70 -1.67 4.24
CA LEU A 119 7.52 -2.89 4.27
C LEU A 119 8.24 -3.16 2.95
N THR A 120 7.68 -2.72 1.83
CA THR A 120 8.24 -2.97 0.50
C THR A 120 9.54 -2.20 0.33
N VAL A 121 9.56 -0.93 0.67
CA VAL A 121 10.78 -0.11 0.66
C VAL A 121 11.85 -0.66 1.61
N LEU A 122 11.46 -1.18 2.78
CA LEU A 122 12.40 -1.82 3.70
C LEU A 122 12.98 -3.10 3.12
N ALA A 123 12.16 -3.93 2.48
CA ALA A 123 12.59 -5.18 1.84
C ALA A 123 13.49 -4.94 0.64
N ASP A 124 13.14 -3.99 -0.22
CA ASP A 124 13.87 -3.66 -1.45
C ASP A 124 15.25 -3.06 -1.14
N ARG A 125 15.34 -2.21 -0.13
CA ARG A 125 16.62 -1.57 0.26
C ARG A 125 17.56 -2.50 1.02
N ASN A 126 17.03 -3.42 1.83
CA ASN A 126 17.83 -4.15 2.81
C ASN A 126 17.77 -5.68 2.67
N GLY A 127 16.92 -6.19 1.77
CA GLY A 127 16.70 -7.61 1.57
C GLY A 127 15.79 -8.28 2.64
N ARG A 128 15.24 -9.45 2.32
CA ARG A 128 14.28 -10.19 3.16
C ARG A 128 14.82 -10.56 4.55
N LEU A 129 16.09 -10.98 4.63
CA LEU A 129 16.69 -11.37 5.91
C LEU A 129 16.83 -10.18 6.87
N ALA A 130 17.13 -9.00 6.36
CA ALA A 130 17.17 -7.78 7.17
C ALA A 130 15.77 -7.38 7.63
N LEU A 131 14.76 -7.52 6.77
CA LEU A 131 13.35 -7.28 7.13
C LEU A 131 12.89 -8.16 8.29
N ASP A 132 13.16 -9.47 8.25
CA ASP A 132 12.81 -10.41 9.33
C ASP A 132 13.45 -9.99 10.67
N ARG A 133 14.69 -9.48 10.63
CA ARG A 133 15.37 -8.97 11.83
C ARG A 133 14.77 -7.66 12.33
N VAL A 134 14.37 -6.75 11.41
CA VAL A 134 13.65 -5.51 11.78
C VAL A 134 12.37 -5.85 12.50
N ILE A 135 11.55 -6.75 11.94
CA ILE A 135 10.27 -7.17 12.53
C ILE A 135 10.50 -7.76 13.93
N ARG A 136 11.42 -8.71 14.06
CA ARG A 136 11.73 -9.33 15.36
C ARG A 136 12.20 -8.30 16.37
N ARG A 137 13.16 -7.42 16.02
CA ARG A 137 13.67 -6.39 16.93
C ARG A 137 12.60 -5.38 17.33
N THR A 138 11.67 -5.07 16.44
CA THR A 138 10.51 -4.22 16.74
C THR A 138 9.60 -4.89 17.75
N GLY A 139 9.30 -6.19 17.60
CA GLY A 139 8.54 -6.97 18.59
C GLY A 139 9.21 -7.03 19.95
N GLU A 140 10.54 -7.25 20.01
CA GLU A 140 11.32 -7.22 21.26
C GLU A 140 11.25 -5.84 21.96
N ARG A 141 11.26 -4.75 21.18
CA ARG A 141 11.11 -3.38 21.72
C ARG A 141 9.72 -3.15 22.30
N LEU A 142 8.68 -3.64 21.62
CA LEU A 142 7.32 -3.59 22.14
C LEU A 142 7.21 -4.33 23.46
N GLY A 143 7.72 -5.55 23.54
CA GLY A 143 7.72 -6.32 24.79
C GLY A 143 8.40 -5.57 25.96
N ARG A 144 9.54 -4.90 25.69
CA ARG A 144 10.25 -4.09 26.71
C ARG A 144 9.51 -2.80 27.11
N ALA A 145 8.67 -2.26 26.24
CA ALA A 145 7.88 -1.05 26.52
C ALA A 145 6.62 -1.36 27.36
N LEU A 146 6.26 -2.63 27.50
CA LEU A 146 5.09 -3.14 28.19
C LEU A 146 5.44 -3.60 29.61
N ARG A 147 4.43 -3.70 30.45
CA ARG A 147 4.54 -4.18 31.82
C ARG A 147 4.05 -5.61 31.94
N GLU A 148 4.33 -6.23 33.05
CA GLU A 148 3.83 -7.57 33.38
C GLU A 148 2.29 -7.63 33.28
N GLY A 149 1.78 -8.62 32.55
CA GLY A 149 0.37 -8.79 32.26
C GLY A 149 -0.11 -8.15 30.95
N ASP A 150 0.67 -7.26 30.32
CA ASP A 150 0.42 -6.79 28.95
C ASP A 150 0.95 -7.85 27.95
N VAL A 151 0.32 -7.98 26.78
CA VAL A 151 0.67 -9.01 25.80
C VAL A 151 0.91 -8.41 24.43
N VAL A 152 1.95 -8.89 23.74
CA VAL A 152 2.24 -8.62 22.33
C VAL A 152 2.05 -9.88 21.52
N ALA A 153 1.41 -9.76 20.38
CA ALA A 153 1.30 -10.81 19.37
C ALA A 153 1.71 -10.28 17.99
N MET A 154 2.23 -11.17 17.15
CA MET A 154 2.48 -10.86 15.74
C MET A 154 1.23 -11.17 14.93
N LEU A 155 0.86 -10.23 14.05
CA LEU A 155 -0.27 -10.34 13.16
C LEU A 155 0.16 -10.72 11.73
N PRO A 156 -0.72 -11.33 10.92
CA PRO A 156 -0.51 -11.47 9.49
C PRO A 156 -0.21 -10.10 8.84
N GLY A 157 0.72 -10.08 7.87
CA GLY A 157 1.17 -8.84 7.25
C GLY A 157 2.23 -8.08 8.05
N ASN A 158 2.91 -8.77 9.00
CA ASN A 158 4.04 -8.24 9.78
C ASN A 158 3.68 -7.07 10.71
N GLY A 159 2.42 -6.97 11.14
CA GLY A 159 1.97 -6.06 12.19
C GLY A 159 2.05 -6.68 13.59
N PHE A 160 1.76 -5.87 14.60
CA PHE A 160 1.72 -6.29 16.00
C PHE A 160 0.38 -5.92 16.63
N ALA A 161 -0.16 -6.83 17.45
CA ALA A 161 -1.25 -6.54 18.34
C ALA A 161 -0.74 -6.45 19.78
N VAL A 162 -1.26 -5.48 20.53
CA VAL A 162 -0.91 -5.29 21.93
C VAL A 162 -2.19 -5.21 22.75
N SER A 163 -2.33 -6.03 23.79
CA SER A 163 -3.39 -5.91 24.79
C SER A 163 -2.82 -5.48 26.13
N LEU A 164 -3.48 -4.57 26.81
CA LEU A 164 -3.08 -4.16 28.14
C LEU A 164 -3.86 -4.93 29.22
N ALA A 165 -3.19 -5.22 30.32
CA ALA A 165 -3.83 -5.78 31.51
C ALA A 165 -5.00 -4.87 31.98
N PRO A 166 -6.15 -5.44 32.38
CA PRO A 166 -7.33 -4.70 32.76
C PRO A 166 -7.08 -3.71 33.91
N ALA A 167 -7.51 -2.47 33.75
CA ALA A 167 -7.40 -1.41 34.74
C ALA A 167 -8.79 -0.89 35.16
N ARG A 168 -8.90 -0.29 36.35
CA ARG A 168 -10.19 0.26 36.85
C ARG A 168 -10.73 1.41 36.02
N ARG A 169 -9.85 2.18 35.38
CA ARG A 169 -10.20 3.24 34.42
C ARG A 169 -9.16 3.25 33.31
N PHE A 170 -9.63 3.17 32.10
CA PHE A 170 -8.84 3.36 30.90
C PHE A 170 -9.63 4.28 29.98
N ASP A 171 -9.29 5.55 29.98
CA ASP A 171 -9.93 6.56 29.14
C ASP A 171 -9.18 6.76 27.81
N LEU A 172 -9.77 7.54 26.94
CA LEU A 172 -9.22 7.84 25.62
C LEU A 172 -7.85 8.50 25.71
N GLU A 173 -7.66 9.41 26.66
CA GLU A 173 -6.41 10.15 26.84
C GLU A 173 -5.27 9.19 27.24
N SER A 174 -5.52 8.30 28.19
CA SER A 174 -4.57 7.26 28.61
C SER A 174 -4.22 6.31 27.45
N ALA A 175 -5.21 5.97 26.62
CA ALA A 175 -4.98 5.14 25.43
C ALA A 175 -4.11 5.86 24.40
N VAL A 176 -4.37 7.14 24.12
CA VAL A 176 -3.55 7.96 23.22
C VAL A 176 -2.11 8.09 23.71
N GLN A 177 -1.92 8.38 25.00
CA GLN A 177 -0.58 8.47 25.61
C GLN A 177 0.19 7.14 25.54
N MET A 178 -0.50 6.02 25.78
CA MET A 178 0.09 4.71 25.65
C MET A 178 0.48 4.39 24.21
N ALA A 179 -0.42 4.65 23.25
CA ALA A 179 -0.14 4.47 21.84
C ALA A 179 1.06 5.30 21.37
N ALA A 180 1.12 6.58 21.77
CA ALA A 180 2.25 7.45 21.46
C ALA A 180 3.58 6.89 22.04
N ARG A 181 3.55 6.34 23.27
CA ARG A 181 4.70 5.69 23.89
C ARG A 181 5.14 4.44 23.12
N LEU A 182 4.19 3.60 22.70
CA LEU A 182 4.48 2.41 21.89
C LEU A 182 5.08 2.78 20.54
N LEU A 183 4.48 3.75 19.83
CA LEU A 183 4.99 4.24 18.55
C LEU A 183 6.40 4.86 18.70
N ALA A 184 6.64 5.66 19.73
CA ALA A 184 7.96 6.21 19.99
C ALA A 184 9.02 5.13 20.22
N ALA A 185 8.66 4.05 20.92
CA ALA A 185 9.57 2.93 21.19
C ALA A 185 9.93 2.16 19.90
N VAL A 186 8.97 1.97 18.98
CA VAL A 186 9.19 1.19 17.75
C VAL A 186 9.79 2.01 16.62
N ASN A 187 9.46 3.30 16.52
CA ASN A 187 9.98 4.19 15.47
C ASN A 187 11.42 4.69 15.75
N ALA A 188 11.99 4.35 16.91
CA ALA A 188 13.38 4.66 17.19
C ALA A 188 14.32 3.88 16.25
N PRO A 189 15.47 4.48 15.81
CA PRO A 189 16.41 3.81 14.91
C PRO A 189 16.85 2.44 15.40
N LEU A 190 16.97 1.47 14.48
CA LEU A 190 17.47 0.12 14.70
C LEU A 190 18.82 -0.06 14.03
N VAL A 191 19.81 -0.55 14.75
CA VAL A 191 21.09 -0.97 14.15
C VAL A 191 21.04 -2.47 13.92
N ILE A 192 21.20 -2.89 12.65
CA ILE A 192 21.19 -4.29 12.21
C ILE A 192 22.40 -4.47 11.29
N ASP A 193 23.36 -5.31 11.70
CA ASP A 193 24.57 -5.62 10.91
C ASP A 193 25.26 -4.38 10.32
N ASP A 194 25.57 -3.38 11.16
CA ASP A 194 26.19 -2.08 10.80
C ASP A 194 25.30 -1.14 9.95
N LEU A 195 24.07 -1.52 9.65
CA LEU A 195 23.09 -0.69 8.96
C LEU A 195 22.11 -0.06 9.97
N THR A 196 21.96 1.27 9.92
CA THR A 196 20.93 1.97 10.68
C THR A 196 19.63 2.03 9.88
N VAL A 197 18.59 1.34 10.38
CA VAL A 197 17.26 1.32 9.79
C VAL A 197 16.34 2.19 10.63
N HIS A 198 15.51 2.99 9.98
CA HIS A 198 14.48 3.81 10.62
C HIS A 198 13.11 3.19 10.32
N PRO A 199 12.60 2.28 11.18
CA PRO A 199 11.25 1.74 10.99
C PRO A 199 10.23 2.84 11.25
N SER A 200 9.15 2.84 10.50
CA SER A 200 7.99 3.68 10.73
C SER A 200 6.76 2.78 10.85
N LEU A 201 6.03 2.94 11.95
CA LEU A 201 4.79 2.22 12.20
C LEU A 201 3.68 3.21 12.50
N SER A 202 2.52 2.95 11.93
CA SER A 202 1.26 3.61 12.29
C SER A 202 0.45 2.73 13.22
N GLY A 203 -0.41 3.32 14.04
CA GLY A 203 -1.15 2.62 15.08
C GLY A 203 -2.64 2.92 15.10
N GLY A 204 -3.42 1.87 15.38
CA GLY A 204 -4.83 1.96 15.71
C GLY A 204 -5.13 1.36 17.06
N PHE A 205 -6.18 1.82 17.73
CA PHE A 205 -6.60 1.22 18.99
C PHE A 205 -8.11 1.25 19.18
N CYS A 206 -8.60 0.30 19.99
CA CYS A 206 -9.98 0.25 20.42
C CYS A 206 -10.06 -0.01 21.93
N LEU A 207 -10.82 0.79 22.64
CA LEU A 207 -11.21 0.56 24.02
C LEU A 207 -12.28 -0.54 24.08
N ALA A 208 -12.25 -1.40 25.08
CA ALA A 208 -13.19 -2.51 25.21
C ALA A 208 -14.67 -2.07 25.24
N ASP A 209 -14.96 -0.91 25.85
CA ASP A 209 -16.31 -0.31 25.91
C ASP A 209 -16.79 0.27 24.58
N ARG A 210 -15.89 0.43 23.61
CA ARG A 210 -16.20 0.94 22.26
C ARG A 210 -16.18 -0.15 21.19
N ALA A 211 -15.84 -1.37 21.55
CA ALA A 211 -15.86 -2.50 20.60
C ALA A 211 -17.30 -2.81 20.17
N PRO A 212 -17.54 -3.18 18.90
CA PRO A 212 -18.88 -3.54 18.41
C PRO A 212 -19.54 -4.69 19.17
N ALA A 213 -18.74 -5.61 19.72
CA ALA A 213 -19.18 -6.68 20.60
C ALA A 213 -18.10 -6.96 21.65
N LEU A 214 -18.50 -7.42 22.84
CA LEU A 214 -17.60 -7.83 23.93
C LEU A 214 -16.95 -9.20 23.65
N LEU A 215 -16.24 -9.29 22.52
CA LEU A 215 -15.51 -10.46 22.05
C LEU A 215 -14.09 -10.05 21.68
N GLY A 216 -13.11 -10.89 21.99
CA GLY A 216 -11.70 -10.62 21.70
C GLY A 216 -11.45 -10.39 20.21
N ALA A 217 -12.06 -11.18 19.34
CA ALA A 217 -11.99 -10.98 17.90
C ALA A 217 -12.58 -9.63 17.44
N SER A 218 -13.72 -9.21 18.04
CA SER A 218 -14.35 -7.92 17.71
C SER A 218 -13.47 -6.75 18.14
N LEU A 219 -12.84 -6.84 19.32
CA LEU A 219 -11.94 -5.80 19.82
C LEU A 219 -10.66 -5.70 18.97
N LEU A 220 -10.07 -6.84 18.56
CA LEU A 220 -8.92 -6.87 17.67
C LEU A 220 -9.26 -6.29 16.29
N HIS A 221 -10.38 -6.71 15.69
CA HIS A 221 -10.81 -6.21 14.38
C HIS A 221 -11.10 -4.71 14.40
N ALA A 222 -11.66 -4.20 15.51
CA ALA A 222 -11.90 -2.77 15.68
C ALA A 222 -10.57 -1.98 15.75
N ALA A 223 -9.59 -2.45 16.53
CA ALA A 223 -8.27 -1.85 16.59
C ALA A 223 -7.53 -1.91 15.24
N TRP A 224 -7.72 -3.02 14.51
CA TRP A 224 -7.15 -3.18 13.15
C TRP A 224 -7.76 -2.19 12.15
N ALA A 225 -9.09 -2.01 12.17
CA ALA A 225 -9.73 -1.02 11.30
C ALA A 225 -9.22 0.41 11.55
N ALA A 226 -8.92 0.72 12.82
CA ALA A 226 -8.31 2.00 13.16
C ALA A 226 -6.85 2.10 12.68
N ALA A 227 -6.08 1.01 12.71
CA ALA A 227 -4.71 0.97 12.19
C ALA A 227 -4.67 1.12 10.65
N ASP A 228 -5.57 0.45 9.94
CA ASP A 228 -5.74 0.61 8.48
C ASP A 228 -6.05 2.06 8.10
N GLU A 229 -6.83 2.76 8.92
CA GLU A 229 -7.11 4.17 8.69
C GLU A 229 -5.90 5.07 9.02
N ALA A 230 -5.12 4.71 10.05
CA ALA A 230 -3.89 5.42 10.38
C ALA A 230 -2.87 5.34 9.24
N LEU A 231 -2.65 4.16 8.65
CA LEU A 231 -1.75 3.95 7.52
C LEU A 231 -2.03 4.88 6.33
N ARG A 232 -3.31 5.21 6.08
CA ARG A 232 -3.70 6.09 4.96
C ARG A 232 -3.42 7.58 5.21
N HIS A 233 -3.20 7.96 6.46
CA HIS A 233 -3.01 9.37 6.82
C HIS A 233 -1.55 9.78 6.99
N GLY A 234 -0.62 8.92 6.61
CA GLY A 234 0.81 9.19 6.62
C GLY A 234 1.58 8.40 7.68
N PRO A 235 2.90 8.47 7.64
CA PRO A 235 3.74 7.70 8.53
C PRO A 235 3.57 8.14 9.99
N ALA A 236 3.72 7.15 10.89
CA ALA A 236 3.59 7.30 12.34
C ALA A 236 2.24 7.90 12.81
N ALA A 237 1.18 7.71 12.03
CA ALA A 237 -0.16 8.19 12.36
C ALA A 237 -0.81 7.32 13.44
N LEU A 238 -1.72 7.92 14.20
CA LEU A 238 -2.49 7.24 15.25
C LEU A 238 -3.98 7.51 15.08
N ARG A 239 -4.81 6.44 15.18
CA ARG A 239 -6.27 6.55 15.13
C ARG A 239 -6.94 5.73 16.24
N ALA A 240 -7.98 6.29 16.84
CA ALA A 240 -8.90 5.56 17.69
C ALA A 240 -10.00 4.92 16.84
N PHE A 241 -10.46 3.75 17.22
CA PHE A 241 -11.60 3.12 16.56
C PHE A 241 -12.87 3.96 16.68
N GLN A 242 -13.58 4.07 15.57
CA GLN A 242 -14.93 4.60 15.43
C GLN A 242 -15.74 3.60 14.61
N PRO A 243 -17.04 3.39 14.87
CA PRO A 243 -17.87 2.42 14.14
C PRO A 243 -17.84 2.60 12.61
N GLU A 244 -17.70 3.84 12.16
CA GLU A 244 -17.59 4.20 10.74
C GLU A 244 -16.35 3.57 10.06
N LEU A 245 -15.26 3.38 10.81
CA LEU A 245 -14.03 2.74 10.27
C LEU A 245 -14.24 1.26 9.96
N ALA A 246 -14.98 0.55 10.82
CA ALA A 246 -15.32 -0.85 10.56
C ALA A 246 -16.18 -0.98 9.29
N ARG A 247 -17.14 -0.07 9.10
CA ARG A 247 -17.98 -0.01 7.91
C ARG A 247 -17.13 0.24 6.66
N ARG A 248 -16.27 1.26 6.68
CA ARG A 248 -15.35 1.57 5.56
C ARG A 248 -14.46 0.39 5.20
N ARG A 249 -13.97 -0.36 6.20
CA ARG A 249 -13.17 -1.56 5.97
C ARG A 249 -13.96 -2.68 5.29
N ALA A 250 -15.19 -2.93 5.74
CA ALA A 250 -16.09 -3.90 5.11
C ALA A 250 -16.42 -3.49 3.67
N ASP A 251 -16.74 -2.21 3.45
CA ASP A 251 -17.00 -1.63 2.13
C ASP A 251 -15.80 -1.83 1.19
N ARG A 252 -14.59 -1.58 1.69
CA ARG A 252 -13.35 -1.77 0.90
C ARG A 252 -13.10 -3.24 0.56
N ALA A 253 -13.36 -4.15 1.49
CA ALA A 253 -13.23 -5.59 1.23
C ALA A 253 -14.21 -6.07 0.16
N GLU A 254 -15.44 -5.56 0.17
CA GLU A 254 -16.45 -5.84 -0.85
C GLU A 254 -16.04 -5.29 -2.21
N LEU A 255 -15.62 -4.02 -2.28
CA LEU A 255 -15.11 -3.42 -3.52
C LEU A 255 -13.92 -4.19 -4.08
N ARG A 256 -12.99 -4.62 -3.22
CA ARG A 256 -11.84 -5.44 -3.62
C ARG A 256 -12.27 -6.76 -4.26
N ALA A 257 -13.27 -7.44 -3.67
CA ALA A 257 -13.80 -8.70 -4.19
C ALA A 257 -14.54 -8.51 -5.52
N GLY A 258 -15.24 -7.37 -5.70
CA GLY A 258 -16.02 -7.05 -6.90
C GLY A 258 -15.23 -6.43 -8.05
N LEU A 259 -13.99 -5.99 -7.82
CA LEU A 259 -13.23 -5.18 -8.78
C LEU A 259 -12.99 -5.89 -10.12
N ALA A 260 -12.61 -7.18 -10.10
CA ALA A 260 -12.38 -7.94 -11.32
C ALA A 260 -13.67 -8.08 -12.16
N ALA A 261 -14.78 -8.42 -11.51
CA ALA A 261 -16.09 -8.52 -12.18
C ALA A 261 -16.52 -7.15 -12.76
N ALA A 262 -16.29 -6.06 -12.03
CA ALA A 262 -16.63 -4.71 -12.48
C ALA A 262 -15.85 -4.29 -13.76
N LEU A 263 -14.60 -4.74 -13.90
CA LEU A 263 -13.82 -4.55 -15.11
C LEU A 263 -14.39 -5.38 -16.28
N ASP A 264 -14.77 -6.64 -16.02
CA ASP A 264 -15.30 -7.56 -17.04
C ASP A 264 -16.68 -7.14 -17.55
N GLU A 265 -17.52 -6.64 -16.66
CA GLU A 265 -18.90 -6.23 -16.94
C GLU A 265 -19.00 -4.78 -17.47
N GLY A 266 -17.86 -4.07 -17.56
CA GLY A 266 -17.81 -2.69 -18.05
C GLY A 266 -18.42 -1.66 -17.10
N HIS A 267 -18.47 -1.97 -15.80
CA HIS A 267 -18.88 -1.02 -14.77
C HIS A 267 -17.80 0.03 -14.51
N ILE A 268 -16.53 -0.27 -14.84
CA ILE A 268 -15.44 0.70 -14.80
C ILE A 268 -15.19 1.20 -16.20
N ARG A 269 -15.28 2.52 -16.38
CA ARG A 269 -15.11 3.16 -17.68
C ARG A 269 -14.53 4.56 -17.53
N PRO A 270 -13.91 5.14 -18.60
CA PRO A 270 -13.44 6.50 -18.55
C PRO A 270 -14.61 7.49 -18.58
N TRP A 271 -14.49 8.53 -17.76
CA TRP A 271 -15.19 9.80 -17.88
C TRP A 271 -14.21 10.83 -18.40
N PHE A 272 -14.70 11.87 -19.02
CA PHE A 272 -13.90 12.83 -19.78
C PHE A 272 -14.02 14.22 -19.20
N GLN A 273 -12.89 14.84 -18.86
CA GLN A 273 -12.82 16.22 -18.40
C GLN A 273 -12.12 17.07 -19.45
N PRO A 274 -12.76 18.16 -19.91
CA PRO A 274 -12.19 19.00 -20.95
C PRO A 274 -11.02 19.84 -20.45
N GLN A 275 -10.03 20.01 -21.32
CA GLN A 275 -8.94 20.97 -21.23
C GLN A 275 -9.18 22.06 -22.28
N VAL A 276 -9.06 23.33 -21.88
CA VAL A 276 -9.27 24.46 -22.79
C VAL A 276 -8.06 25.39 -22.78
N SER A 277 -7.80 26.01 -23.93
CA SER A 277 -6.77 27.04 -24.05
C SER A 277 -7.18 28.30 -23.28
N THR A 278 -6.26 28.88 -22.54
CA THR A 278 -6.47 30.14 -21.81
C THR A 278 -6.60 31.32 -22.76
N ASP A 279 -5.96 31.27 -23.96
CA ASP A 279 -5.92 32.35 -24.92
C ASP A 279 -7.15 32.36 -25.84
N THR A 280 -7.54 31.18 -26.37
CA THR A 280 -8.58 31.07 -27.39
C THR A 280 -9.90 30.51 -26.87
N GLY A 281 -9.87 29.89 -25.68
CA GLY A 281 -10.99 29.13 -25.13
C GLY A 281 -11.31 27.85 -25.92
N GLU A 282 -10.45 27.46 -26.89
CA GLU A 282 -10.64 26.22 -27.66
C GLU A 282 -10.41 24.99 -26.83
N ILE A 283 -11.17 23.92 -27.13
CA ILE A 283 -10.96 22.62 -26.51
C ILE A 283 -9.65 22.05 -27.06
N THR A 284 -8.66 21.88 -26.21
CA THR A 284 -7.33 21.35 -26.58
C THR A 284 -7.20 19.85 -26.35
N GLY A 285 -8.12 19.26 -25.60
CA GLY A 285 -8.19 17.84 -25.34
C GLY A 285 -9.17 17.48 -24.24
N PHE A 286 -9.20 16.20 -23.91
CA PHE A 286 -9.91 15.67 -22.74
C PHE A 286 -9.00 14.75 -21.95
N GLU A 287 -9.08 14.81 -20.64
CA GLU A 287 -8.49 13.80 -19.77
C GLU A 287 -9.49 12.67 -19.52
N ALA A 288 -9.04 11.42 -19.69
CA ALA A 288 -9.81 10.21 -19.42
C ALA A 288 -9.59 9.75 -17.96
N LEU A 289 -10.58 9.97 -17.15
CA LEU A 289 -10.57 9.71 -15.72
C LEU A 289 -11.40 8.46 -15.39
N ALA A 290 -10.79 7.45 -14.82
CA ALA A 290 -11.49 6.23 -14.44
C ALA A 290 -12.65 6.52 -13.47
N ARG A 291 -13.80 5.89 -13.69
CA ARG A 291 -14.97 5.94 -12.81
C ARG A 291 -15.57 4.55 -12.71
N TRP A 292 -15.85 4.13 -11.49
CA TRP A 292 -16.57 2.88 -11.24
C TRP A 292 -18.04 3.18 -11.00
N GLN A 293 -18.88 2.81 -11.94
CA GLN A 293 -20.34 2.94 -11.83
C GLN A 293 -20.89 1.68 -11.16
N HIS A 294 -20.89 1.66 -9.83
CA HIS A 294 -21.36 0.52 -9.04
C HIS A 294 -22.89 0.44 -9.08
N PRO A 295 -23.49 -0.76 -9.30
CA PRO A 295 -24.95 -0.89 -9.40
C PRO A 295 -25.73 -0.37 -8.19
N GLU A 296 -25.21 -0.58 -6.98
CA GLU A 296 -25.89 -0.23 -5.73
C GLU A 296 -25.38 1.05 -5.08
N ARG A 297 -24.07 1.40 -5.28
CA ARG A 297 -23.39 2.51 -4.60
C ARG A 297 -23.26 3.76 -5.45
N GLY A 298 -23.70 3.71 -6.72
CA GLY A 298 -23.52 4.79 -7.66
C GLY A 298 -22.06 4.94 -8.12
N ILE A 299 -21.58 6.17 -8.27
CA ILE A 299 -20.23 6.44 -8.79
C ILE A 299 -19.22 6.38 -7.65
N ILE A 300 -18.30 5.42 -7.73
CA ILE A 300 -17.15 5.28 -6.82
C ILE A 300 -15.97 6.04 -7.41
N PRO A 301 -15.34 6.96 -6.66
CA PRO A 301 -14.22 7.75 -7.13
C PRO A 301 -12.94 6.92 -7.24
N PRO A 302 -11.97 7.32 -8.10
CA PRO A 302 -10.69 6.62 -8.29
C PRO A 302 -9.91 6.40 -7.01
N SER A 303 -9.91 7.38 -6.09
CA SER A 303 -9.21 7.31 -4.80
C SER A 303 -9.62 6.12 -3.93
N GLU A 304 -10.81 5.54 -4.15
CA GLU A 304 -11.28 4.37 -3.41
C GLU A 304 -10.87 3.04 -4.05
N PHE A 305 -10.82 2.95 -5.39
CA PHE A 305 -10.58 1.66 -6.08
C PHE A 305 -9.20 1.53 -6.76
N LEU A 306 -8.49 2.62 -7.10
CA LEU A 306 -7.14 2.53 -7.67
C LEU A 306 -6.16 1.80 -6.74
N PRO A 307 -6.11 2.10 -5.41
CA PRO A 307 -5.27 1.33 -4.51
C PRO A 307 -5.66 -0.16 -4.44
N LEU A 308 -6.95 -0.49 -4.64
CA LEU A 308 -7.40 -1.88 -4.70
C LEU A 308 -6.92 -2.59 -5.97
N ALA A 309 -6.88 -1.87 -7.09
CA ALA A 309 -6.34 -2.40 -8.34
C ALA A 309 -4.84 -2.72 -8.23
N GLU A 310 -4.08 -1.85 -7.57
CA GLU A 310 -2.66 -2.09 -7.26
C GLU A 310 -2.47 -3.30 -6.34
N ASP A 311 -3.18 -3.35 -5.22
CA ASP A 311 -3.14 -4.44 -4.23
C ASP A 311 -3.52 -5.82 -4.82
N THR A 312 -4.35 -5.84 -5.86
CA THR A 312 -4.85 -7.06 -6.51
C THR A 312 -4.13 -7.41 -7.81
N GLY A 313 -3.19 -6.56 -8.27
CA GLY A 313 -2.50 -6.74 -9.54
C GLY A 313 -3.37 -6.49 -10.78
N LEU A 314 -4.47 -5.76 -10.63
CA LEU A 314 -5.43 -5.45 -11.71
C LEU A 314 -5.15 -4.11 -12.41
N SER A 315 -4.08 -3.39 -12.04
CA SER A 315 -3.76 -2.06 -12.59
C SER A 315 -3.60 -2.08 -14.10
N GLU A 316 -2.86 -3.05 -14.67
CA GLU A 316 -2.70 -3.16 -16.13
C GLU A 316 -4.03 -3.36 -16.86
N ARG A 317 -4.90 -4.23 -16.31
CA ARG A 317 -6.23 -4.47 -16.90
C ARG A 317 -7.11 -3.23 -16.82
N LEU A 318 -7.05 -2.49 -15.71
CA LEU A 318 -7.75 -1.21 -15.57
C LEU A 318 -7.24 -0.21 -16.62
N GLY A 319 -5.92 -0.06 -16.77
CA GLY A 319 -5.32 0.80 -17.78
C GLY A 319 -5.76 0.44 -19.21
N GLU A 320 -5.85 -0.86 -19.54
CA GLU A 320 -6.36 -1.33 -20.84
C GLU A 320 -7.81 -0.90 -21.09
N VAL A 321 -8.70 -1.04 -20.09
CA VAL A 321 -10.11 -0.60 -20.19
C VAL A 321 -10.20 0.90 -20.41
N ILE A 322 -9.42 1.68 -19.66
CA ILE A 322 -9.43 3.15 -19.78
C ILE A 322 -8.85 3.61 -21.12
N LEU A 323 -7.71 3.05 -21.54
CA LEU A 323 -7.09 3.34 -22.82
C LEU A 323 -8.04 3.03 -23.99
N TYR A 324 -8.61 1.83 -24.01
CA TYR A 324 -9.58 1.43 -25.02
C TYR A 324 -10.77 2.40 -25.10
N GLY A 325 -11.32 2.77 -23.94
CA GLY A 325 -12.43 3.72 -23.87
C GLY A 325 -12.05 5.13 -24.34
N ALA A 326 -10.82 5.58 -24.03
CA ALA A 326 -10.30 6.87 -24.44
C ALA A 326 -10.10 6.95 -25.97
N LEU A 327 -9.48 5.93 -26.60
CA LEU A 327 -9.30 5.87 -28.05
C LEU A 327 -10.66 5.71 -28.77
N SER A 328 -11.58 4.92 -28.20
CA SER A 328 -12.94 4.82 -28.73
C SER A 328 -13.68 6.16 -28.70
N ALA A 329 -13.45 6.98 -27.67
CA ALA A 329 -14.07 8.30 -27.55
C ALA A 329 -13.58 9.26 -28.65
N LEU A 330 -12.27 9.28 -28.95
CA LEU A 330 -11.73 10.06 -30.07
C LEU A 330 -12.45 9.72 -31.37
N ASN A 331 -12.59 8.45 -31.73
CA ASN A 331 -13.31 8.03 -32.92
C ASN A 331 -14.80 8.39 -32.91
N ARG A 332 -15.44 8.40 -31.70
CA ARG A 332 -16.85 8.83 -31.59
C ARG A 332 -17.00 10.32 -31.81
N TRP A 333 -16.09 11.15 -31.29
CA TRP A 333 -16.07 12.60 -31.51
C TRP A 333 -15.81 12.93 -32.98
N ASP A 334 -14.80 12.28 -33.63
CA ASP A 334 -14.49 12.46 -35.03
C ASP A 334 -15.71 12.12 -35.95
N LYS A 335 -16.39 10.99 -35.65
CA LYS A 335 -17.62 10.59 -36.39
C LYS A 335 -18.77 11.57 -36.17
N ALA A 336 -18.81 12.26 -35.05
CA ALA A 336 -19.81 13.29 -34.77
C ALA A 336 -19.43 14.67 -35.33
N GLY A 337 -18.27 14.80 -35.96
CA GLY A 337 -17.78 16.05 -36.56
C GLY A 337 -17.07 16.99 -35.58
N HIS A 338 -16.70 16.49 -34.38
CA HIS A 338 -15.94 17.26 -33.39
C HIS A 338 -14.45 16.94 -33.53
N SER A 339 -13.64 17.93 -33.86
CA SER A 339 -12.18 17.80 -33.97
C SER A 339 -11.52 17.97 -32.60
N ILE A 340 -11.55 16.94 -31.79
CA ILE A 340 -10.85 16.94 -30.51
C ILE A 340 -9.39 16.56 -30.75
N ALA A 341 -8.46 17.44 -30.38
CA ALA A 341 -7.05 17.28 -30.73
C ALA A 341 -6.44 16.03 -30.11
N ARG A 342 -6.68 15.79 -28.82
CA ARG A 342 -6.04 14.70 -28.08
C ARG A 342 -6.89 14.21 -26.89
N VAL A 343 -6.57 13.00 -26.42
CA VAL A 343 -7.04 12.48 -25.13
C VAL A 343 -5.85 12.11 -24.28
N SER A 344 -5.88 12.49 -23.01
CA SER A 344 -4.86 12.13 -22.02
C SER A 344 -5.31 10.93 -21.18
N VAL A 345 -4.37 10.03 -20.89
CA VAL A 345 -4.60 8.83 -20.07
C VAL A 345 -3.49 8.70 -19.04
N ASN A 346 -3.88 8.46 -17.79
CA ASN A 346 -2.96 8.23 -16.67
C ASN A 346 -2.37 6.82 -16.71
N PHE A 347 -1.05 6.68 -16.53
CA PHE A 347 -0.35 5.41 -16.47
C PHE A 347 0.35 5.25 -15.13
N SER A 348 0.12 4.10 -14.48
CA SER A 348 0.78 3.75 -13.23
C SER A 348 2.26 3.40 -13.44
N GLY A 349 3.06 3.49 -12.37
CA GLY A 349 4.45 3.07 -12.42
C GLY A 349 4.64 1.58 -12.77
N ALA A 350 3.66 0.72 -12.46
CA ALA A 350 3.68 -0.69 -12.84
C ALA A 350 3.54 -0.88 -14.36
N GLU A 351 2.61 -0.15 -14.98
CA GLU A 351 2.41 -0.17 -16.44
C GLU A 351 3.62 0.39 -17.18
N LEU A 352 4.18 1.50 -16.69
CA LEU A 352 5.37 2.13 -17.27
C LEU A 352 6.62 1.23 -17.19
N ARG A 353 6.69 0.29 -16.23
CA ARG A 353 7.76 -0.72 -16.16
C ARG A 353 7.57 -1.90 -17.11
N ASN A 354 6.40 -2.04 -17.73
CA ASN A 354 6.18 -3.12 -18.68
C ASN A 354 6.90 -2.81 -20.02
N PRO A 355 7.95 -3.58 -20.42
CA PRO A 355 8.71 -3.29 -21.64
C PRO A 355 7.89 -3.45 -22.92
N ARG A 356 6.68 -4.05 -22.84
CA ARG A 356 5.76 -4.20 -23.97
C ARG A 356 4.80 -3.03 -24.11
N LEU A 357 4.79 -2.07 -23.20
CA LEU A 357 3.85 -0.94 -23.21
C LEU A 357 3.93 -0.14 -24.53
N PRO A 358 5.11 0.27 -25.04
CA PRO A 358 5.16 1.05 -26.29
C PRO A 358 4.59 0.29 -27.48
N ASP A 359 4.87 -1.02 -27.60
CA ASP A 359 4.35 -1.85 -28.69
C ASP A 359 2.82 -2.02 -28.59
N ARG A 360 2.29 -2.15 -27.37
CA ARG A 360 0.85 -2.19 -27.10
C ARG A 360 0.16 -0.88 -27.51
N LEU A 361 0.73 0.28 -27.12
CA LEU A 361 0.17 1.58 -27.50
C LEU A 361 0.16 1.76 -29.02
N HIS A 362 1.23 1.41 -29.69
CA HIS A 362 1.30 1.46 -31.15
C HIS A 362 0.21 0.58 -31.79
N TRP A 363 0.07 -0.67 -31.33
CA TRP A 363 -0.96 -1.58 -31.83
C TRP A 363 -2.39 -1.07 -31.61
N GLU A 364 -2.69 -0.51 -30.43
CA GLU A 364 -4.02 0.06 -30.15
C GLU A 364 -4.29 1.30 -31.00
N LEU A 365 -3.32 2.19 -31.18
CA LEU A 365 -3.46 3.36 -32.06
C LEU A 365 -3.74 2.95 -33.51
N ASP A 366 -2.99 1.98 -34.03
CA ASP A 366 -3.21 1.41 -35.36
C ASP A 366 -4.60 0.78 -35.50
N ARG A 367 -5.03 0.01 -34.51
CA ARG A 367 -6.35 -0.63 -34.46
C ARG A 367 -7.49 0.38 -34.54
N PHE A 368 -7.33 1.54 -33.92
CA PHE A 368 -8.30 2.63 -33.96
C PHE A 368 -8.10 3.58 -35.13
N ALA A 369 -7.07 3.37 -35.98
CA ALA A 369 -6.66 4.26 -37.08
C ALA A 369 -6.43 5.71 -36.61
N LEU A 370 -5.83 5.88 -35.41
CA LEU A 370 -5.51 7.17 -34.82
C LEU A 370 -4.02 7.48 -34.96
N SER A 371 -3.69 8.75 -35.26
CA SER A 371 -2.30 9.20 -35.21
C SER A 371 -1.81 9.30 -33.76
N PRO A 372 -0.52 8.98 -33.50
CA PRO A 372 0.00 8.92 -32.13
C PRO A 372 -0.09 10.23 -31.33
N ASP A 373 -0.02 11.38 -32.01
CA ASP A 373 -0.16 12.72 -31.41
C ASP A 373 -1.54 12.99 -30.78
N ARG A 374 -2.53 12.11 -31.07
CA ARG A 374 -3.87 12.15 -30.49
C ARG A 374 -3.91 11.54 -29.08
N LEU A 375 -2.89 10.80 -28.65
CA LEU A 375 -2.75 10.21 -27.31
C LEU A 375 -1.68 10.94 -26.50
N THR A 376 -2.04 11.31 -25.29
CA THR A 376 -1.09 11.82 -24.29
C THR A 376 -1.02 10.83 -23.12
N VAL A 377 0.21 10.44 -22.77
CA VAL A 377 0.52 9.60 -21.60
C VAL A 377 0.80 10.51 -20.42
N GLU A 378 0.01 10.42 -19.37
CA GLU A 378 0.22 11.17 -18.13
C GLU A 378 0.98 10.33 -17.12
N VAL A 379 2.02 10.92 -16.52
CA VAL A 379 2.94 10.28 -15.57
C VAL A 379 3.01 11.11 -14.31
N LEU A 380 2.70 10.49 -13.16
CA LEU A 380 2.80 11.15 -11.86
C LEU A 380 4.24 11.58 -11.55
N GLU A 381 4.39 12.75 -10.93
CA GLU A 381 5.69 13.27 -10.48
C GLU A 381 6.44 12.26 -9.58
N THR A 382 5.73 11.55 -8.71
CA THR A 382 6.32 10.54 -7.80
C THR A 382 6.92 9.33 -8.53
N VAL A 383 6.38 8.95 -9.68
CA VAL A 383 6.93 7.90 -10.55
C VAL A 383 8.21 8.42 -11.21
N ALA A 384 8.19 9.64 -11.70
CA ALA A 384 9.33 10.30 -12.31
C ALA A 384 10.49 10.50 -11.31
N ALA A 385 10.19 10.83 -10.04
CA ALA A 385 11.20 11.06 -9.01
C ALA A 385 11.96 9.79 -8.57
N ARG A 386 11.30 8.63 -8.63
CA ARG A 386 11.87 7.34 -8.20
C ARG A 386 12.68 6.61 -9.27
N SER A 387 12.71 7.11 -10.50
CA SER A 387 13.26 6.32 -11.59
C SER A 387 14.75 6.56 -11.83
N ASP A 388 15.57 5.85 -11.05
CA ASP A 388 16.79 5.22 -11.58
C ASP A 388 16.43 3.99 -12.46
N ASP A 389 15.12 3.78 -12.74
CA ASP A 389 14.60 2.65 -13.49
C ASP A 389 14.75 2.92 -14.99
N ASP A 390 15.79 2.35 -15.57
CA ASP A 390 16.12 2.49 -16.99
C ASP A 390 14.97 2.00 -17.91
N VAL A 391 14.10 1.10 -17.43
CA VAL A 391 12.96 0.59 -18.21
C VAL A 391 11.89 1.66 -18.41
N ILE A 392 11.52 2.42 -17.36
CA ILE A 392 10.55 3.52 -17.48
C ILE A 392 11.07 4.57 -18.45
N VAL A 393 12.34 4.96 -18.29
CA VAL A 393 12.98 5.95 -19.16
C VAL A 393 12.96 5.50 -20.62
N ALA A 394 13.36 4.24 -20.87
CA ALA A 394 13.37 3.68 -22.22
C ALA A 394 11.97 3.58 -22.82
N ASN A 395 10.96 3.19 -22.03
CA ASN A 395 9.59 3.12 -22.49
C ASN A 395 9.03 4.50 -22.84
N LEU A 396 9.23 5.52 -22.00
CA LEU A 396 8.80 6.88 -22.26
C LEU A 396 9.47 7.47 -23.51
N ALA A 397 10.78 7.23 -23.67
CA ALA A 397 11.49 7.64 -24.89
C ALA A 397 10.87 7.01 -26.16
N ARG A 398 10.61 5.69 -26.14
CA ARG A 398 9.95 4.99 -27.25
C ARG A 398 8.52 5.50 -27.53
N ILE A 399 7.76 5.82 -26.48
CA ILE A 399 6.40 6.39 -26.59
C ILE A 399 6.47 7.78 -27.24
N ALA A 400 7.46 8.59 -26.85
CA ALA A 400 7.70 9.89 -27.48
C ALA A 400 8.14 9.76 -28.95
N GLU A 401 9.01 8.79 -29.28
CA GLU A 401 9.44 8.47 -30.64
C GLU A 401 8.28 8.00 -31.53
N LEU A 402 7.28 7.31 -30.96
CA LEU A 402 6.03 7.00 -31.68
C LEU A 402 5.24 8.26 -32.04
N GLY A 403 5.44 9.37 -31.35
CA GLY A 403 4.74 10.62 -31.54
C GLY A 403 3.66 10.93 -30.52
N CYS A 404 3.50 10.10 -29.48
CA CYS A 404 2.58 10.37 -28.36
C CYS A 404 3.08 11.54 -27.50
N GLY A 405 2.16 12.32 -26.94
CA GLY A 405 2.48 13.33 -25.93
C GLY A 405 2.85 12.67 -24.60
N ILE A 406 3.72 13.31 -23.81
CA ILE A 406 4.00 12.90 -22.43
C ILE A 406 3.80 14.11 -21.53
N ASP A 407 2.88 14.00 -20.60
CA ASP A 407 2.60 15.02 -19.59
C ASP A 407 3.09 14.56 -18.21
N LEU A 408 3.66 15.48 -17.46
CA LEU A 408 4.01 15.27 -16.05
C LEU A 408 2.88 15.78 -15.18
N ASP A 409 2.28 14.88 -14.40
CA ASP A 409 1.11 15.15 -13.58
C ASP A 409 1.47 15.45 -12.11
N ASP A 410 0.59 16.18 -11.41
CA ASP A 410 0.71 16.61 -9.99
C ASP A 410 2.02 17.37 -9.70
N PHE A 411 2.54 18.16 -10.64
CA PHE A 411 3.84 18.82 -10.49
C PHE A 411 3.88 19.80 -9.32
N GLY A 412 4.94 19.66 -8.51
CA GLY A 412 5.21 20.48 -7.33
C GLY A 412 4.83 19.83 -6.01
N THR A 413 4.15 18.68 -6.02
CA THR A 413 3.77 17.93 -4.81
C THR A 413 4.81 16.90 -4.39
N GLY A 414 5.76 16.56 -5.25
CA GLY A 414 6.77 15.53 -5.07
C GLY A 414 8.20 16.04 -5.01
N GLN A 415 9.14 15.19 -5.36
CA GLN A 415 10.58 15.44 -5.35
C GLN A 415 11.19 15.33 -6.76
N ALA A 416 10.43 15.63 -7.82
CA ALA A 416 10.99 15.55 -9.16
C ALA A 416 12.14 16.54 -9.33
N SER A 417 13.26 16.02 -9.78
CA SER A 417 14.40 16.85 -10.18
C SER A 417 14.15 17.42 -11.58
N ILE A 418 14.53 18.68 -11.81
CA ILE A 418 14.55 19.28 -13.15
C ILE A 418 15.31 18.40 -14.16
N VAL A 419 16.29 17.62 -13.68
CA VAL A 419 17.04 16.66 -14.50
C VAL A 419 16.12 15.58 -15.04
N ASN A 420 15.14 15.11 -14.25
CA ASN A 420 14.20 14.07 -14.66
C ASN A 420 13.23 14.59 -15.71
N ILE A 421 12.79 15.84 -15.63
CA ILE A 421 11.91 16.47 -16.65
C ILE A 421 12.55 16.38 -18.04
N ARG A 422 13.86 16.69 -18.14
CA ARG A 422 14.59 16.59 -19.42
C ARG A 422 14.80 15.15 -19.91
N ARG A 423 14.89 14.20 -18.97
CA ARG A 423 15.17 12.79 -19.25
C ARG A 423 13.96 12.05 -19.81
N PHE A 424 12.74 12.48 -19.48
CA PHE A 424 11.50 11.78 -19.82
C PHE A 424 10.79 12.28 -21.10
N ALA A 425 11.42 13.15 -21.88
CA ALA A 425 10.81 13.75 -23.08
C ALA A 425 9.44 14.40 -22.78
N ILE A 426 9.29 15.01 -21.59
CA ILE A 426 8.07 15.69 -21.18
C ILE A 426 7.77 16.82 -22.15
N ARG A 427 6.53 16.89 -22.62
CA ARG A 427 6.03 17.94 -23.46
C ARG A 427 5.27 19.01 -22.68
N ARG A 428 4.53 18.59 -21.65
CA ARG A 428 3.63 19.46 -20.92
C ARG A 428 3.68 19.15 -19.41
N ILE A 429 3.54 20.17 -18.59
CA ILE A 429 3.44 20.06 -17.12
C ILE A 429 2.04 20.45 -16.69
N LYS A 430 1.41 19.60 -15.88
CA LYS A 430 0.14 19.84 -15.20
C LYS A 430 0.45 20.37 -13.78
N VAL A 431 0.10 21.64 -13.55
CA VAL A 431 0.30 22.32 -12.26
C VAL A 431 -0.82 21.90 -11.33
N ASP A 432 -0.46 21.22 -10.23
CA ASP A 432 -1.44 20.66 -9.29
C ASP A 432 -2.33 21.73 -8.68
N ARG A 433 -3.56 21.33 -8.39
CA ARG A 433 -4.60 22.18 -7.79
C ARG A 433 -4.19 22.84 -6.47
N CYS A 434 -3.29 22.25 -5.70
CA CYS A 434 -2.85 22.83 -4.42
C CYS A 434 -2.15 24.17 -4.60
N PHE A 435 -1.55 24.43 -5.78
CA PHE A 435 -0.97 25.71 -6.15
C PHE A 435 -2.00 26.64 -6.80
N VAL A 436 -2.93 26.10 -7.57
CA VAL A 436 -3.93 26.89 -8.34
C VAL A 436 -5.04 27.44 -7.43
N THR A 437 -5.45 26.65 -6.45
CA THR A 437 -6.51 27.05 -5.50
C THR A 437 -6.16 28.35 -4.80
N ARG A 438 -7.06 29.37 -4.93
CA ARG A 438 -6.93 30.74 -4.37
C ARG A 438 -5.76 31.54 -4.91
N CYS A 439 -5.17 31.19 -6.04
CA CYS A 439 -4.08 31.97 -6.63
C CYS A 439 -4.50 33.40 -7.03
N ASP A 440 -5.81 33.66 -7.14
CA ASP A 440 -6.40 34.99 -7.37
C ASP A 440 -6.47 35.87 -6.11
N THR A 441 -6.57 35.25 -4.92
CA THR A 441 -6.79 35.95 -3.65
C THR A 441 -5.62 35.86 -2.70
N ASP A 442 -4.73 34.86 -2.85
CA ASP A 442 -3.55 34.65 -2.02
C ASP A 442 -2.29 35.03 -2.83
N PRO A 443 -1.55 36.11 -2.41
CA PRO A 443 -0.33 36.52 -3.08
C PRO A 443 0.81 35.49 -3.03
N ASP A 444 0.86 34.64 -2.02
CA ASP A 444 1.88 33.60 -1.91
C ASP A 444 1.62 32.48 -2.91
N GLN A 445 0.37 32.04 -3.04
CA GLN A 445 -0.04 31.09 -4.07
C GLN A 445 0.23 31.66 -5.47
N LYS A 446 -0.14 32.91 -5.71
CA LYS A 446 0.14 33.57 -7.00
C LYS A 446 1.61 33.54 -7.35
N ARG A 447 2.51 33.84 -6.38
CA ARG A 447 3.96 33.79 -6.60
C ARG A 447 4.47 32.40 -6.90
N MET A 448 3.91 31.37 -6.23
CA MET A 448 4.28 29.96 -6.47
C MET A 448 3.89 29.53 -7.89
N VAL A 449 2.66 29.78 -8.31
CA VAL A 449 2.21 29.49 -9.70
C VAL A 449 3.09 30.24 -10.72
N ALA A 450 3.36 31.52 -10.51
CA ALA A 450 4.21 32.32 -11.40
C ALA A 450 5.62 31.72 -11.54
N ALA A 451 6.22 31.25 -10.43
CA ALA A 451 7.54 30.62 -10.44
C ALA A 451 7.53 29.28 -11.23
N ILE A 452 6.49 28.46 -11.06
CA ILE A 452 6.33 27.21 -11.80
C ILE A 452 6.17 27.49 -13.30
N LEU A 453 5.29 28.42 -13.67
CA LEU A 453 5.05 28.75 -15.07
C LEU A 453 6.30 29.33 -15.75
N SER A 454 7.04 30.22 -15.05
CA SER A 454 8.31 30.74 -15.55
C SER A 454 9.37 29.65 -15.76
N LEU A 455 9.43 28.65 -14.86
CA LEU A 455 10.30 27.50 -15.05
C LEU A 455 9.91 26.72 -16.33
N CYS A 456 8.61 26.45 -16.53
CA CYS A 456 8.12 25.74 -17.71
C CYS A 456 8.44 26.49 -19.01
N GLU A 457 8.26 27.80 -19.03
CA GLU A 457 8.61 28.68 -20.17
C GLU A 457 10.10 28.57 -20.53
N HIS A 458 11.00 28.66 -19.52
CA HIS A 458 12.45 28.51 -19.74
C HIS A 458 12.86 27.11 -20.22
N LEU A 459 12.08 26.11 -19.91
CA LEU A 459 12.28 24.73 -20.38
C LEU A 459 11.61 24.45 -21.74
N GLY A 460 10.81 25.39 -22.26
CA GLY A 460 10.06 25.23 -23.51
C GLY A 460 8.91 24.23 -23.39
N LEU A 461 8.29 24.11 -22.21
CA LEU A 461 7.22 23.16 -21.92
C LEU A 461 5.85 23.85 -21.92
N GLU A 462 4.84 23.17 -22.48
CA GLU A 462 3.43 23.56 -22.34
C GLU A 462 2.97 23.40 -20.89
N THR A 463 1.91 24.14 -20.49
CA THR A 463 1.38 24.08 -19.12
C THR A 463 -0.13 23.91 -19.10
N VAL A 464 -0.63 23.14 -18.11
CA VAL A 464 -2.04 23.03 -17.77
C VAL A 464 -2.21 23.36 -16.28
N ALA A 465 -3.04 24.32 -15.93
CA ALA A 465 -3.43 24.55 -14.55
C ALA A 465 -4.64 23.67 -14.22
N GLU A 466 -4.47 22.85 -13.19
CA GLU A 466 -5.50 21.93 -12.73
C GLU A 466 -6.34 22.48 -11.58
N GLY A 467 -7.56 21.93 -11.45
CA GLY A 467 -8.45 22.29 -10.36
C GLY A 467 -8.92 23.73 -10.35
N VAL A 468 -8.94 24.40 -11.52
CA VAL A 468 -9.52 25.75 -11.66
C VAL A 468 -11.01 25.67 -11.37
N GLU A 469 -11.47 26.30 -10.30
CA GLU A 469 -12.86 26.29 -9.86
C GLU A 469 -13.56 27.62 -10.04
N THR A 470 -12.82 28.72 -9.99
CA THR A 470 -13.39 30.09 -10.06
C THR A 470 -12.94 30.86 -11.30
N PRO A 471 -13.75 31.84 -11.78
CA PRO A 471 -13.32 32.74 -12.83
C PRO A 471 -12.06 33.55 -12.47
N GLY A 472 -11.87 33.88 -11.18
CA GLY A 472 -10.70 34.60 -10.68
C GLY A 472 -9.41 33.80 -10.85
N GLU A 473 -9.44 32.52 -10.47
CA GLU A 473 -8.31 31.59 -10.67
C GLU A 473 -7.99 31.46 -12.16
N HIS A 474 -9.02 31.25 -13.03
CA HIS A 474 -8.85 31.15 -14.48
C HIS A 474 -8.14 32.39 -15.05
N VAL A 475 -8.65 33.60 -14.74
CA VAL A 475 -8.05 34.85 -15.20
C VAL A 475 -6.62 34.99 -14.70
N THR A 476 -6.35 34.64 -13.46
CA THR A 476 -5.03 34.76 -12.85
C THR A 476 -4.00 33.86 -13.53
N VAL A 477 -4.31 32.56 -13.73
CA VAL A 477 -3.39 31.63 -14.39
C VAL A 477 -3.17 32.01 -15.86
N ALA A 478 -4.20 32.50 -16.56
CA ALA A 478 -4.07 33.03 -17.91
C ALA A 478 -3.13 34.25 -17.96
N GLN A 479 -3.28 35.21 -17.05
CA GLN A 479 -2.40 36.39 -16.95
C GLN A 479 -0.94 36.03 -16.61
N LEU A 480 -0.72 34.92 -15.93
CA LEU A 480 0.60 34.41 -15.60
C LEU A 480 1.24 33.59 -16.74
N GLY A 481 0.52 33.41 -17.87
CA GLY A 481 1.05 32.74 -19.06
C GLY A 481 0.83 31.22 -19.08
N CYS A 482 -0.10 30.70 -18.29
CA CYS A 482 -0.48 29.29 -18.40
C CYS A 482 -1.21 29.04 -19.72
N GLY A 483 -0.79 28.03 -20.49
CA GLY A 483 -1.36 27.76 -21.83
C GLY A 483 -2.73 27.12 -21.81
N HIS A 484 -3.03 26.29 -20.82
CA HIS A 484 -4.27 25.52 -20.72
C HIS A 484 -4.80 25.48 -19.31
N VAL A 485 -6.11 25.26 -19.18
CA VAL A 485 -6.79 25.10 -17.89
C VAL A 485 -7.73 23.90 -17.90
N GLN A 486 -7.85 23.28 -16.74
CA GLN A 486 -8.76 22.19 -16.44
C GLN A 486 -9.30 22.36 -15.02
N GLY A 487 -10.58 22.10 -14.81
CA GLY A 487 -11.16 22.16 -13.47
C GLY A 487 -12.69 22.23 -13.49
N PHE A 488 -13.28 22.21 -12.31
CA PHE A 488 -14.74 22.25 -12.18
C PHE A 488 -15.36 23.57 -12.62
N GLY A 489 -14.57 24.65 -12.67
CA GLY A 489 -14.98 25.93 -13.26
C GLY A 489 -15.18 25.85 -14.77
N ILE A 490 -14.53 24.89 -15.45
CA ILE A 490 -14.73 24.61 -16.88
C ILE A 490 -15.84 23.56 -17.04
N ALA A 491 -15.60 22.34 -16.51
CA ALA A 491 -16.58 21.27 -16.43
C ALA A 491 -16.12 20.18 -15.45
N ARG A 492 -17.07 19.50 -14.83
CA ARG A 492 -16.78 18.25 -14.12
C ARG A 492 -16.52 17.13 -15.13
N PRO A 493 -15.76 16.08 -14.75
CA PRO A 493 -15.68 14.86 -15.56
C PRO A 493 -17.08 14.34 -15.89
N MET A 494 -17.31 13.94 -17.12
CA MET A 494 -18.62 13.52 -17.62
C MET A 494 -18.52 12.23 -18.46
N ALA A 495 -19.60 11.47 -18.55
CA ALA A 495 -19.67 10.31 -19.43
C ALA A 495 -19.54 10.73 -20.88
N ILE A 496 -19.06 9.85 -21.75
CA ILE A 496 -18.86 10.16 -23.18
C ILE A 496 -20.13 10.70 -23.86
N GLU A 497 -21.30 10.21 -23.45
CA GLU A 497 -22.59 10.61 -23.98
C GLU A 497 -22.90 12.09 -23.71
N ASP A 498 -22.45 12.61 -22.58
CA ASP A 498 -22.69 13.99 -22.15
C ASP A 498 -21.72 14.98 -22.79
N THR A 499 -20.55 14.48 -23.26
CA THR A 499 -19.52 15.34 -23.87
C THR A 499 -20.02 16.04 -25.13
N PHE A 500 -20.81 15.36 -25.97
CA PHE A 500 -21.33 15.94 -27.23
C PHE A 500 -22.16 17.20 -26.96
N GLY A 501 -23.06 17.13 -26.02
CA GLY A 501 -23.89 18.25 -25.60
C GLY A 501 -23.06 19.39 -24.99
N TRP A 502 -22.04 19.05 -24.21
CA TRP A 502 -21.14 20.03 -23.61
C TRP A 502 -20.29 20.72 -24.67
N ILE A 503 -19.64 19.98 -25.58
CA ILE A 503 -18.83 20.53 -26.70
C ILE A 503 -19.65 21.51 -27.52
N ALA A 504 -20.85 21.11 -27.97
CA ALA A 504 -21.70 21.97 -28.78
C ALA A 504 -22.15 23.25 -28.07
N ARG A 505 -22.35 23.24 -26.76
CA ARG A 505 -22.63 24.45 -25.96
C ARG A 505 -21.41 25.34 -25.81
N HIS A 506 -20.25 24.73 -25.50
CA HIS A 506 -18.99 25.47 -25.34
C HIS A 506 -18.56 26.20 -26.62
N GLU A 507 -18.59 25.51 -27.77
CA GLU A 507 -18.25 26.07 -29.05
C GLU A 507 -19.18 27.24 -29.45
N ARG A 508 -20.49 27.09 -29.18
CA ARG A 508 -21.46 28.20 -29.39
C ARG A 508 -21.18 29.39 -28.47
N ALA A 509 -20.93 29.16 -27.20
CA ALA A 509 -20.62 30.24 -26.26
C ALA A 509 -19.34 30.98 -26.66
N ARG A 510 -18.32 30.28 -27.15
CA ARG A 510 -17.08 30.86 -27.65
C ARG A 510 -17.30 31.72 -28.88
N GLN A 511 -18.11 31.25 -29.83
CA GLN A 511 -18.46 32.04 -31.06
C GLN A 511 -19.21 33.33 -30.73
N HIS A 512 -19.96 33.39 -29.64
CA HIS A 512 -20.69 34.57 -29.19
C HIS A 512 -19.89 35.47 -28.24
N ALA A 513 -18.78 35.00 -27.69
CA ALA A 513 -17.85 35.83 -26.96
C ALA A 513 -17.12 36.73 -27.97
N THR A 514 -17.48 38.01 -28.00
CA THR A 514 -16.81 39.01 -28.85
C THR A 514 -15.31 38.98 -28.56
N PRO A 515 -14.42 38.93 -29.57
CA PRO A 515 -13.00 39.04 -29.30
C PRO A 515 -12.78 40.37 -28.57
N PHE A 516 -12.12 40.32 -27.43
CA PHE A 516 -11.59 41.52 -26.80
C PHE A 516 -10.62 42.15 -27.78
N GLY A 517 -11.05 43.27 -28.38
CA GLY A 517 -10.24 44.10 -29.25
C GLY A 517 -9.16 44.84 -28.47
#